data_fbba933ea1db2025a7fcf2c2b7070539
#
_entry.id   fbba933ea1db2025a7fcf2c2b7070539
#
_cell.length_a   1.000
_cell.length_b   1.000
_cell.length_c   1.000
_cell.angle_alpha   90.00
_cell.angle_beta   90.00
_cell.angle_gamma   90.00
#
_symmetry.space_group_name_H-M   'P 1'
#
loop_
_entity.id
_entity.type
_entity.pdbx_description
1 polymer ?
#
loop_
_entity_poly.entity_id
_entity_poly.type
_entity_poly.pdbx_seq_one_letter_code
_entity_poly.pdbx_strand_id
1 'polypeptide(L)'
;MKRRGKAALCLGMTGVMAVGTMLSGCGKEQTNGKVKIEVVQYKPEAVDVFEELEKKFNETHDNIELVIDSPNDAMTILKTRFIREDYPDIIGIGSDVNYSNFLDSDMLMDISDFDGLDDIKEAYLKTDKEMEYVPMDGVYAMPYMANASGVLYNKDMFEEHGWTIPTTWDEFTALCERIEAEGIQPLYFGFKDSWTCLAPWNAIAADLAPSDVCSEVNKGNTTFTDNYREVAEKEKALLAYAQDNPAAYGYNDACTAFAKGESAMFVIGSYAVPQIKSVNPDMNIDSFVFPA
;
A
#
# COMPACT_ATOMS: atom_id res chain seq x y z
N MET A 1 71.07 33.70 -1.54
CA MET A 1 70.98 34.85 -0.61
C MET A 1 70.03 34.46 0.50
N LYS A 2 70.52 34.10 1.66
CA LYS A 2 70.60 34.84 2.95
C LYS A 2 69.24 35.56 3.25
N ARG A 3 68.51 35.38 4.34
CA ARG A 3 68.84 35.27 5.78
C ARG A 3 67.60 34.77 6.51
N ARG A 4 67.68 33.84 7.48
CA ARG A 4 67.77 34.03 8.93
C ARG A 4 66.53 34.79 9.48
N GLY A 5 65.73 34.36 10.39
CA GLY A 5 65.79 33.52 11.56
C GLY A 5 65.04 34.22 12.67
N LYS A 6 64.32 33.54 13.52
CA LYS A 6 64.35 33.70 14.98
C LYS A 6 63.33 32.80 15.63
N ALA A 7 63.78 31.97 16.49
CA ALA A 7 63.02 31.24 17.48
C ALA A 7 62.51 32.21 18.57
N ALA A 8 61.31 31.95 19.04
CA ALA A 8 60.89 32.38 20.37
C ALA A 8 60.15 31.23 21.06
N LEU A 9 60.80 30.82 22.09
CA LEU A 9 60.41 29.87 23.11
C LEU A 9 59.36 30.52 24.02
N CYS A 10 58.23 29.90 24.29
CA CYS A 10 57.42 30.16 25.49
C CYS A 10 56.74 28.91 25.99
N LEU A 11 57.16 28.60 27.17
CA LEU A 11 56.73 27.66 28.17
C LEU A 11 55.23 27.46 28.33
N GLY A 12 54.82 26.20 28.48
CA GLY A 12 54.10 25.60 29.59
C GLY A 12 52.70 26.08 29.90
N MET A 13 51.74 25.20 29.53
CA MET A 13 50.57 24.95 30.45
C MET A 13 50.01 23.56 30.19
N THR A 14 50.30 22.68 31.10
CA THR A 14 49.71 21.37 31.26
C THR A 14 48.22 21.56 31.56
N GLY A 15 47.36 21.42 30.54
CA GLY A 15 45.91 21.29 30.68
C GLY A 15 45.58 19.82 30.57
N VAL A 16 45.17 19.22 31.66
CA VAL A 16 44.55 17.88 31.72
C VAL A 16 43.28 17.90 30.85
N MET A 17 43.36 17.35 29.62
CA MET A 17 42.18 17.02 28.88
C MET A 17 41.57 15.75 29.52
N ALA A 18 40.49 15.95 30.28
CA ALA A 18 39.58 14.90 30.61
C ALA A 18 38.95 14.41 29.29
N VAL A 19 39.33 13.22 28.87
CA VAL A 19 38.66 12.48 27.80
C VAL A 19 37.29 12.09 28.33
N GLY A 20 36.33 12.99 28.13
CA GLY A 20 34.93 12.62 28.22
C GLY A 20 34.61 11.75 27.00
N THR A 21 34.59 10.46 27.19
CA THR A 21 33.93 9.52 26.27
C THR A 21 32.46 9.91 26.23
N MET A 22 32.08 10.72 25.28
CA MET A 22 30.70 10.81 24.86
C MET A 22 30.35 9.48 24.19
N LEU A 23 29.80 8.58 24.97
CA LEU A 23 28.94 7.53 24.46
C LEU A 23 27.73 8.25 23.83
N SER A 24 27.81 8.52 22.53
CA SER A 24 26.65 8.81 21.73
C SER A 24 25.83 7.52 21.66
N GLY A 25 25.09 7.22 22.74
CA GLY A 25 24.00 6.29 22.65
C GLY A 25 22.97 6.93 21.74
N CYS A 26 22.48 6.21 20.75
CA CYS A 26 21.18 6.49 20.09
C CYS A 26 20.12 6.50 21.19
N GLY A 27 19.93 7.63 21.84
CA GLY A 27 18.82 7.86 22.76
C GLY A 27 17.62 8.25 21.91
N LYS A 28 16.61 7.39 21.87
CA LYS A 28 15.26 7.80 21.41
C LYS A 28 14.86 9.07 22.15
N GLU A 29 14.27 10.01 21.42
CA GLU A 29 13.71 11.22 22.05
C GLU A 29 12.72 10.83 23.15
N GLN A 30 13.03 11.19 24.37
CA GLN A 30 12.10 11.05 25.49
C GLN A 30 11.30 12.33 25.61
N THR A 31 10.05 12.31 25.20
CA THR A 31 9.08 13.36 25.47
C THR A 31 8.40 13.07 26.81
N ASN A 32 8.54 13.96 27.79
CA ASN A 32 7.92 13.83 29.12
C ASN A 32 8.24 12.53 29.90
N GLY A 33 9.41 11.90 29.64
CA GLY A 33 9.82 10.65 30.31
C GLY A 33 9.24 9.38 29.69
N LYS A 34 8.45 9.47 28.62
CA LYS A 34 7.95 8.34 27.82
C LYS A 34 8.89 8.04 26.66
N VAL A 35 8.94 6.78 26.24
CA VAL A 35 9.59 6.38 24.99
C VAL A 35 8.62 6.64 23.85
N LYS A 36 9.02 7.48 22.89
CA LYS A 36 8.22 7.72 21.69
C LYS A 36 8.41 6.56 20.70
N ILE A 37 7.31 6.04 20.15
CA ILE A 37 7.26 5.09 19.03
C ILE A 37 6.55 5.79 17.88
N GLU A 38 7.24 5.98 16.78
CA GLU A 38 6.70 6.60 15.57
C GLU A 38 6.30 5.55 14.55
N VAL A 39 5.08 5.63 14.07
CA VAL A 39 4.54 4.80 12.98
C VAL A 39 4.23 5.71 11.79
N VAL A 40 4.73 5.36 10.60
CA VAL A 40 4.30 6.00 9.35
C VAL A 40 3.55 4.97 8.52
N GLN A 41 2.29 5.24 8.21
CA GLN A 41 1.43 4.34 7.45
C GLN A 41 0.87 4.99 6.18
N TYR A 42 0.52 4.20 5.16
CA TYR A 42 0.20 4.67 3.80
C TYR A 42 -1.29 4.64 3.43
N LYS A 43 -2.19 4.21 4.34
CA LYS A 43 -3.61 4.01 4.03
C LYS A 43 -4.46 5.23 4.43
N PRO A 44 -4.80 6.13 3.49
CA PRO A 44 -5.59 7.30 3.80
C PRO A 44 -7.02 6.94 4.22
N GLU A 45 -7.55 5.79 3.77
CA GLU A 45 -8.88 5.30 4.13
C GLU A 45 -8.98 4.80 5.57
N ALA A 46 -7.85 4.64 6.27
CA ALA A 46 -7.79 4.11 7.63
C ALA A 46 -7.35 5.17 8.67
N VAL A 47 -7.21 6.43 8.30
CA VAL A 47 -6.71 7.51 9.20
C VAL A 47 -7.51 7.56 10.49
N ASP A 48 -8.84 7.66 10.41
CA ASP A 48 -9.72 7.76 11.59
C ASP A 48 -9.55 6.55 12.54
N VAL A 49 -9.37 5.35 11.96
CA VAL A 49 -9.16 4.12 12.74
C VAL A 49 -7.81 4.16 13.44
N PHE A 50 -6.76 4.60 12.76
CA PHE A 50 -5.43 4.72 13.35
C PHE A 50 -5.37 5.80 14.43
N GLU A 51 -6.05 6.93 14.28
CA GLU A 51 -6.17 7.96 15.32
C GLU A 51 -6.88 7.40 16.57
N GLU A 52 -7.94 6.61 16.40
CA GLU A 52 -8.61 5.95 17.54
C GLU A 52 -7.72 4.92 18.22
N LEU A 53 -6.96 4.13 17.45
CA LEU A 53 -6.03 3.14 17.99
C LEU A 53 -4.86 3.80 18.73
N GLU A 54 -4.28 4.86 18.17
CA GLU A 54 -3.25 5.67 18.82
C GLU A 54 -3.73 6.19 20.17
N LYS A 55 -4.91 6.81 20.19
CA LYS A 55 -5.53 7.30 21.43
C LYS A 55 -5.71 6.20 22.47
N LYS A 56 -6.31 5.07 22.09
CA LYS A 56 -6.53 3.92 22.99
C LYS A 56 -5.23 3.34 23.52
N PHE A 57 -4.21 3.23 22.67
CA PHE A 57 -2.90 2.77 23.07
C PHE A 57 -2.30 3.70 24.11
N ASN A 58 -2.28 5.00 23.86
CA ASN A 58 -1.70 6.01 24.74
C ASN A 58 -2.45 6.18 26.07
N GLU A 59 -3.75 5.85 26.12
CA GLU A 59 -4.54 5.80 27.36
C GLU A 59 -4.18 4.61 28.27
N THR A 60 -3.59 3.55 27.71
CA THR A 60 -3.29 2.31 28.43
C THR A 60 -1.79 2.06 28.69
N HIS A 61 -0.93 2.92 28.14
CA HIS A 61 0.53 2.79 28.24
C HIS A 61 1.17 4.07 28.80
N ASP A 62 1.53 4.05 30.07
CA ASP A 62 2.08 5.22 30.78
C ASP A 62 3.53 5.53 30.40
N ASN A 63 4.29 4.54 29.93
CA ASN A 63 5.73 4.63 29.64
C ASN A 63 6.06 4.74 28.15
N ILE A 64 5.07 4.62 27.27
CA ILE A 64 5.22 4.71 25.81
C ILE A 64 4.26 5.78 25.29
N GLU A 65 4.71 6.54 24.31
CA GLU A 65 3.91 7.46 23.51
C GLU A 65 3.93 6.95 22.06
N LEU A 66 2.82 6.40 21.58
CA LEU A 66 2.63 6.03 20.20
C LEU A 66 2.18 7.27 19.41
N VAL A 67 2.81 7.50 18.26
CA VAL A 67 2.45 8.57 17.32
C VAL A 67 2.32 7.96 15.93
N ILE A 68 1.15 8.06 15.33
CA ILE A 68 0.87 7.51 14.01
C ILE A 68 0.69 8.64 13.00
N ASP A 69 1.58 8.70 12.01
CA ASP A 69 1.50 9.64 10.89
C ASP A 69 0.95 8.93 9.65
N SER A 70 -0.06 9.54 9.03
CA SER A 70 -0.79 8.98 7.89
C SER A 70 -0.78 9.97 6.70
N PRO A 71 0.40 10.31 6.17
CA PRO A 71 0.49 11.32 5.12
C PRO A 71 -0.04 10.81 3.78
N ASN A 72 -0.63 11.69 2.97
CA ASN A 72 -1.16 11.36 1.65
C ASN A 72 -0.13 10.74 0.69
N ASP A 73 1.15 11.06 0.85
CA ASP A 73 2.25 10.57 0.02
C ASP A 73 3.31 9.84 0.85
N ALA A 74 2.83 8.92 1.70
CA ALA A 74 3.65 8.19 2.67
C ALA A 74 4.89 7.53 2.03
N MET A 75 4.75 6.93 0.85
CA MET A 75 5.86 6.24 0.19
C MET A 75 6.98 7.17 -0.25
N THR A 76 6.66 8.35 -0.78
CA THR A 76 7.65 9.39 -1.14
C THR A 76 8.33 9.95 0.11
N ILE A 77 7.55 10.16 1.17
CA ILE A 77 8.07 10.64 2.46
C ILE A 77 9.02 9.61 3.07
N LEU A 78 8.64 8.33 3.15
CA LEU A 78 9.48 7.26 3.66
C LEU A 78 10.80 7.14 2.89
N LYS A 79 10.75 7.11 1.55
CA LYS A 79 11.96 7.07 0.71
C LYS A 79 12.87 8.29 0.96
N THR A 80 12.29 9.47 1.13
CA THR A 80 13.06 10.70 1.42
C THR A 80 13.69 10.65 2.81
N ARG A 81 12.94 10.18 3.82
CA ARG A 81 13.44 10.01 5.19
C ARG A 81 14.57 8.97 5.24
N PHE A 82 14.43 7.85 4.55
CA PHE A 82 15.45 6.80 4.51
C PHE A 82 16.77 7.29 3.89
N ILE A 83 16.70 8.12 2.83
CA ILE A 83 17.92 8.75 2.25
C ILE A 83 18.62 9.67 3.26
N ARG A 84 17.87 10.23 4.22
CA ARG A 84 18.40 11.12 5.27
C ARG A 84 18.79 10.39 6.55
N GLU A 85 18.69 9.05 6.56
CA GLU A 85 18.88 8.23 7.75
C GLU A 85 17.92 8.59 8.91
N ASP A 86 16.74 9.12 8.58
CA ASP A 86 15.66 9.48 9.49
C ASP A 86 14.58 8.40 9.43
N TYR A 87 14.73 7.35 10.24
CA TYR A 87 13.89 6.16 10.22
C TYR A 87 12.77 6.27 11.24
N PRO A 88 11.48 6.08 10.85
CA PRO A 88 10.43 5.81 11.82
C PRO A 88 10.66 4.44 12.49
N ASP A 89 10.09 4.23 13.67
CA ASP A 89 10.22 2.95 14.36
C ASP A 89 9.44 1.83 13.65
N ILE A 90 8.27 2.16 13.09
CA ILE A 90 7.39 1.21 12.39
C ILE A 90 6.90 1.86 11.09
N ILE A 91 6.83 1.06 10.04
CA ILE A 91 6.22 1.46 8.76
C ILE A 91 5.05 0.55 8.41
N GLY A 92 3.93 1.17 8.00
CA GLY A 92 2.80 0.47 7.41
C GLY A 92 2.84 0.63 5.89
N ILE A 93 3.11 -0.46 5.17
CA ILE A 93 3.26 -0.48 3.72
C ILE A 93 2.51 -1.67 3.11
N GLY A 94 2.36 -1.68 1.79
CA GLY A 94 1.82 -2.84 1.08
C GLY A 94 2.85 -3.95 0.90
N SER A 95 2.39 -5.19 0.78
CA SER A 95 3.20 -6.30 0.29
C SER A 95 3.36 -6.14 -1.22
N ASP A 96 4.27 -5.25 -1.62
CA ASP A 96 4.53 -4.85 -3.01
C ASP A 96 6.04 -4.60 -3.23
N VAL A 97 6.39 -4.08 -4.40
CA VAL A 97 7.78 -3.75 -4.76
C VAL A 97 8.49 -2.83 -3.76
N ASN A 98 7.75 -2.02 -2.97
CA ASN A 98 8.38 -1.17 -1.96
C ASN A 98 8.86 -2.01 -0.77
N TYR A 99 8.07 -3.01 -0.35
CA TYR A 99 8.51 -3.99 0.65
C TYR A 99 9.78 -4.70 0.19
N SER A 100 9.78 -5.23 -1.04
CA SER A 100 10.94 -5.90 -1.63
C SER A 100 12.20 -5.01 -1.63
N ASN A 101 12.05 -3.75 -2.02
CA ASN A 101 13.17 -2.79 -2.06
C ASN A 101 13.70 -2.42 -0.67
N PHE A 102 12.81 -2.26 0.32
CA PHE A 102 13.23 -1.94 1.69
C PHE A 102 13.93 -3.12 2.34
N LEU A 103 13.46 -4.34 2.09
CA LEU A 103 14.09 -5.56 2.57
C LEU A 103 15.48 -5.75 1.94
N ASP A 104 15.60 -5.63 0.61
CA ASP A 104 16.87 -5.77 -0.12
C ASP A 104 17.91 -4.70 0.27
N SER A 105 17.44 -3.59 0.85
CA SER A 105 18.28 -2.48 1.34
C SER A 105 18.59 -2.55 2.84
N ASP A 106 18.34 -3.70 3.50
CA ASP A 106 18.55 -3.92 4.95
C ASP A 106 17.81 -2.90 5.85
N MET A 107 16.64 -2.41 5.42
CA MET A 107 15.86 -1.41 6.14
C MET A 107 14.80 -2.01 7.06
N LEU A 108 14.57 -3.30 6.99
CA LEU A 108 13.56 -4.01 7.77
C LEU A 108 14.24 -4.95 8.77
N MET A 109 13.72 -4.98 9.98
CA MET A 109 14.22 -5.83 11.06
C MET A 109 13.59 -7.23 10.98
N ASP A 110 14.37 -8.26 11.25
CA ASP A 110 13.85 -9.60 11.47
C ASP A 110 12.99 -9.61 12.76
N ILE A 111 11.74 -10.00 12.61
CA ILE A 111 10.74 -10.08 13.68
C ILE A 111 10.30 -11.52 13.97
N SER A 112 11.09 -12.51 13.53
CA SER A 112 10.75 -13.94 13.70
C SER A 112 10.44 -14.34 15.14
N ASP A 113 11.04 -13.64 16.12
CA ASP A 113 10.85 -13.90 17.54
C ASP A 113 9.71 -13.07 18.17
N PHE A 114 8.92 -12.33 17.37
CA PHE A 114 7.84 -11.51 17.90
C PHE A 114 6.61 -12.34 18.26
N ASP A 115 6.04 -12.07 19.42
CA ASP A 115 4.76 -12.63 19.83
C ASP A 115 3.65 -12.24 18.85
N GLY A 116 2.73 -13.17 18.59
CA GLY A 116 1.57 -12.94 17.74
C GLY A 116 1.76 -13.28 16.25
N LEU A 117 2.97 -13.65 15.81
CA LEU A 117 3.16 -14.16 14.44
C LEU A 117 2.38 -15.46 14.21
N ASP A 118 2.28 -16.32 15.23
CA ASP A 118 1.51 -17.57 15.16
C ASP A 118 -0.01 -17.34 15.00
N ASP A 119 -0.50 -16.16 15.32
CA ASP A 119 -1.90 -15.77 15.12
C ASP A 119 -2.19 -15.31 13.69
N ILE A 120 -1.15 -15.04 12.88
CA ILE A 120 -1.27 -14.63 11.50
C ILE A 120 -1.47 -15.85 10.60
N LYS A 121 -2.46 -15.77 9.70
CA LYS A 121 -2.68 -16.86 8.73
C LYS A 121 -1.45 -17.05 7.85
N GLU A 122 -0.99 -18.28 7.75
CA GLU A 122 0.18 -18.67 6.95
C GLU A 122 0.12 -18.14 5.50
N ALA A 123 -1.07 -18.08 4.91
CA ALA A 123 -1.26 -17.58 3.55
C ALA A 123 -0.78 -16.11 3.38
N TYR A 124 -0.93 -15.27 4.41
CA TYR A 124 -0.49 -13.88 4.34
C TYR A 124 1.02 -13.75 4.55
N LEU A 125 1.59 -14.49 5.49
CA LEU A 125 3.05 -14.57 5.67
C LEU A 125 3.74 -15.10 4.40
N LYS A 126 3.12 -16.09 3.76
CA LYS A 126 3.61 -16.62 2.47
C LYS A 126 3.61 -15.55 1.37
N THR A 127 2.58 -14.70 1.31
CA THR A 127 2.52 -13.61 0.34
C THR A 127 3.71 -12.66 0.50
N ASP A 128 4.07 -12.29 1.74
CA ASP A 128 5.24 -11.45 1.99
C ASP A 128 6.53 -12.14 1.57
N LYS A 129 6.65 -13.44 1.83
CA LYS A 129 7.78 -14.26 1.39
C LYS A 129 7.94 -14.32 -0.13
N GLU A 130 6.85 -14.39 -0.86
CA GLU A 130 6.86 -14.41 -2.34
C GLU A 130 7.30 -13.06 -2.95
N MET A 131 7.27 -11.97 -2.16
CA MET A 131 7.76 -10.65 -2.57
C MET A 131 9.26 -10.44 -2.36
N GLU A 132 9.95 -11.34 -1.68
CA GLU A 132 11.40 -11.24 -1.46
C GLU A 132 12.17 -11.46 -2.77
N TYR A 133 13.07 -10.53 -3.13
CA TYR A 133 13.94 -10.71 -4.32
C TYR A 133 14.90 -11.88 -4.17
N VAL A 134 15.42 -12.05 -2.96
CA VAL A 134 16.24 -13.18 -2.55
C VAL A 134 15.58 -13.77 -1.30
N PRO A 135 15.18 -15.06 -1.32
CA PRO A 135 14.58 -15.68 -0.16
C PRO A 135 15.47 -15.57 1.10
N MET A 136 14.92 -15.09 2.20
CA MET A 136 15.58 -14.93 3.47
C MET A 136 14.96 -15.88 4.52
N ASP A 137 15.71 -16.26 5.55
CA ASP A 137 15.21 -17.19 6.57
C ASP A 137 14.26 -16.52 7.59
N GLY A 138 14.39 -15.19 7.81
CA GLY A 138 13.62 -14.45 8.80
C GLY A 138 12.20 -14.08 8.37
N VAL A 139 11.46 -13.43 9.26
CA VAL A 139 10.17 -12.76 9.01
C VAL A 139 10.38 -11.25 9.14
N TYR A 140 10.05 -10.48 8.13
CA TYR A 140 10.37 -9.04 8.07
C TYR A 140 9.13 -8.15 7.99
N ALA A 141 7.94 -8.74 7.95
CA ALA A 141 6.69 -8.02 8.00
C ALA A 141 5.63 -8.81 8.78
N MET A 142 4.75 -8.09 9.46
CA MET A 142 3.57 -8.65 10.13
C MET A 142 2.32 -8.18 9.39
N PRO A 143 1.67 -9.04 8.61
CA PRO A 143 0.41 -8.71 7.95
C PRO A 143 -0.67 -8.33 8.97
N TYR A 144 -1.23 -7.14 8.87
CA TYR A 144 -2.28 -6.66 9.77
C TYR A 144 -3.61 -6.38 9.06
N MET A 145 -3.59 -6.33 7.73
CA MET A 145 -4.76 -6.04 6.92
C MET A 145 -4.66 -6.76 5.57
N ALA A 146 -5.78 -7.30 5.11
CA ALA A 146 -5.89 -7.88 3.77
C ALA A 146 -6.97 -7.15 2.98
N ASN A 147 -6.75 -7.02 1.66
CA ASN A 147 -7.73 -6.48 0.72
C ASN A 147 -8.07 -7.54 -0.32
N ALA A 148 -9.32 -7.54 -0.76
CA ALA A 148 -9.77 -8.32 -1.89
C ALA A 148 -10.02 -7.39 -3.09
N SER A 149 -9.51 -7.73 -4.27
CA SER A 149 -9.88 -7.09 -5.53
C SER A 149 -11.06 -7.82 -6.16
N GLY A 150 -11.91 -7.06 -6.86
CA GLY A 150 -13.10 -7.60 -7.52
C GLY A 150 -13.90 -6.48 -8.14
N VAL A 151 -15.20 -6.65 -8.20
CA VAL A 151 -16.15 -5.64 -8.66
C VAL A 151 -17.02 -5.19 -7.50
N LEU A 152 -16.92 -3.93 -7.11
CA LEU A 152 -17.92 -3.30 -6.25
C LEU A 152 -19.11 -2.90 -7.12
N TYR A 153 -20.34 -3.07 -6.61
CA TYR A 153 -21.53 -2.68 -7.32
C TYR A 153 -22.53 -1.98 -6.40
N ASN A 154 -23.35 -1.11 -7.00
CA ASN A 154 -24.46 -0.47 -6.34
C ASN A 154 -25.64 -1.44 -6.27
N LYS A 155 -25.86 -2.00 -5.10
CA LYS A 155 -26.87 -3.04 -4.88
C LYS A 155 -28.28 -2.54 -5.14
N ASP A 156 -28.59 -1.31 -4.77
CA ASP A 156 -29.91 -0.72 -4.98
C ASP A 156 -30.21 -0.59 -6.47
N MET A 157 -29.23 -0.17 -7.30
CA MET A 157 -29.37 -0.12 -8.76
C MET A 157 -29.60 -1.52 -9.35
N PHE A 158 -28.83 -2.53 -8.87
CA PHE A 158 -29.02 -3.91 -9.33
C PHE A 158 -30.41 -4.44 -9.01
N GLU A 159 -30.94 -4.16 -7.81
CA GLU A 159 -32.29 -4.55 -7.40
C GLU A 159 -33.36 -3.79 -8.22
N GLU A 160 -33.22 -2.48 -8.41
CA GLU A 160 -34.17 -1.64 -9.15
C GLU A 160 -34.31 -2.07 -10.59
N HIS A 161 -33.18 -2.36 -11.28
CA HIS A 161 -33.14 -2.71 -12.70
C HIS A 161 -33.21 -4.23 -12.96
N GLY A 162 -33.23 -5.05 -11.89
CA GLY A 162 -33.27 -6.51 -12.00
C GLY A 162 -32.03 -7.08 -12.69
N TRP A 163 -30.86 -6.49 -12.44
CA TRP A 163 -29.59 -7.02 -12.92
C TRP A 163 -29.11 -8.18 -12.03
N THR A 164 -28.41 -9.12 -12.63
CA THR A 164 -27.89 -10.31 -11.93
C THR A 164 -26.37 -10.28 -11.93
N ILE A 165 -25.78 -10.83 -10.88
CA ILE A 165 -24.32 -10.94 -10.76
C ILE A 165 -23.81 -11.88 -11.87
N PRO A 166 -22.88 -11.43 -12.72
CA PRO A 166 -22.29 -12.24 -13.78
C PRO A 166 -21.28 -13.23 -13.20
N THR A 167 -21.16 -14.40 -13.81
CA THR A 167 -20.24 -15.47 -13.43
C THR A 167 -19.22 -15.79 -14.51
N THR A 168 -19.36 -15.20 -15.69
CA THR A 168 -18.45 -15.36 -16.83
C THR A 168 -18.17 -14.00 -17.47
N TRP A 169 -17.06 -13.91 -18.20
CA TRP A 169 -16.71 -12.70 -18.98
C TRP A 169 -17.80 -12.26 -19.93
N ASP A 170 -18.41 -13.22 -20.64
CA ASP A 170 -19.49 -12.92 -21.59
C ASP A 170 -20.73 -12.37 -20.88
N GLU A 171 -21.07 -12.90 -19.71
CA GLU A 171 -22.18 -12.38 -18.91
C GLU A 171 -21.85 -10.98 -18.37
N PHE A 172 -20.59 -10.72 -18.00
CA PHE A 172 -20.15 -9.42 -17.51
C PHE A 172 -20.23 -8.35 -18.59
N THR A 173 -19.74 -8.64 -19.80
CA THR A 173 -19.82 -7.71 -20.92
C THR A 173 -21.28 -7.50 -21.36
N ALA A 174 -22.09 -8.54 -21.42
CA ALA A 174 -23.52 -8.43 -21.69
C ALA A 174 -24.27 -7.60 -20.63
N LEU A 175 -23.87 -7.69 -19.35
CA LEU A 175 -24.41 -6.83 -18.31
C LEU A 175 -24.00 -5.36 -18.53
N CYS A 176 -22.75 -5.10 -18.87
CA CYS A 176 -22.28 -3.73 -19.18
C CYS A 176 -23.09 -3.13 -20.36
N GLU A 177 -23.27 -3.88 -21.45
CA GLU A 177 -24.06 -3.47 -22.61
C GLU A 177 -25.54 -3.18 -22.23
N ARG A 178 -26.12 -4.01 -21.35
CA ARG A 178 -27.47 -3.79 -20.85
C ARG A 178 -27.58 -2.50 -20.02
N ILE A 179 -26.64 -2.27 -19.11
CA ILE A 179 -26.58 -1.06 -18.27
C ILE A 179 -26.48 0.18 -19.15
N GLU A 180 -25.62 0.14 -20.17
CA GLU A 180 -25.44 1.23 -21.15
C GLU A 180 -26.72 1.50 -21.95
N ALA A 181 -27.42 0.45 -22.39
CA ALA A 181 -28.69 0.56 -23.11
C ALA A 181 -29.80 1.20 -22.26
N GLU A 182 -29.71 1.11 -20.94
CA GLU A 182 -30.61 1.77 -19.99
C GLU A 182 -30.18 3.23 -19.69
N GLY A 183 -29.10 3.72 -20.32
CA GLY A 183 -28.58 5.09 -20.20
C GLY A 183 -27.75 5.32 -18.91
N ILE A 184 -27.27 4.25 -18.29
CA ILE A 184 -26.47 4.28 -17.07
C ILE A 184 -25.01 3.94 -17.44
N GLN A 185 -24.06 4.57 -16.75
CA GLN A 185 -22.65 4.26 -16.91
C GLN A 185 -22.31 2.91 -16.26
N PRO A 186 -21.80 1.90 -16.97
CA PRO A 186 -21.48 0.62 -16.36
C PRO A 186 -20.32 0.70 -15.37
N LEU A 187 -19.19 1.28 -15.78
CA LEU A 187 -17.93 1.31 -15.03
C LEU A 187 -17.42 2.75 -14.88
N TYR A 188 -16.72 3.01 -13.78
CA TYR A 188 -15.96 4.24 -13.61
C TYR A 188 -14.54 3.90 -13.14
N PHE A 189 -13.53 4.56 -13.75
CA PHE A 189 -12.12 4.31 -13.43
C PHE A 189 -11.40 5.59 -13.03
N GLY A 190 -10.40 5.44 -12.17
CA GLY A 190 -9.54 6.50 -11.68
C GLY A 190 -8.11 6.44 -12.23
N PHE A 191 -7.91 6.13 -13.52
CA PHE A 191 -6.62 5.78 -14.13
C PHE A 191 -5.59 6.91 -14.22
N LYS A 192 -5.97 8.15 -13.85
CA LYS A 192 -4.99 9.21 -13.57
C LYS A 192 -4.00 8.78 -12.49
N ASP A 193 -4.47 8.07 -11.48
CA ASP A 193 -3.64 7.44 -10.48
C ASP A 193 -3.29 6.03 -10.98
N SER A 194 -2.12 5.88 -11.62
CA SER A 194 -1.74 4.69 -12.39
C SER A 194 -1.82 3.37 -11.61
N TRP A 195 -1.68 3.40 -10.28
CA TRP A 195 -1.82 2.21 -9.44
C TRP A 195 -3.23 1.61 -9.49
N THR A 196 -4.28 2.40 -9.81
CA THR A 196 -5.66 1.90 -9.92
C THR A 196 -5.85 0.95 -11.09
N CYS A 197 -4.98 0.99 -12.12
CA CYS A 197 -4.96 0.01 -13.20
C CYS A 197 -4.63 -1.41 -12.70
N LEU A 198 -3.91 -1.53 -11.59
CA LEU A 198 -3.57 -2.84 -11.02
C LEU A 198 -4.78 -3.57 -10.41
N ALA A 199 -5.86 -2.89 -10.07
CA ALA A 199 -7.04 -3.56 -9.50
C ALA A 199 -7.74 -4.47 -10.54
N PRO A 200 -8.16 -3.97 -11.72
CA PRO A 200 -8.68 -4.84 -12.78
C PRO A 200 -7.62 -5.82 -13.31
N TRP A 201 -6.37 -5.37 -13.50
CA TRP A 201 -5.30 -6.24 -13.94
C TRP A 201 -5.12 -7.48 -13.06
N ASN A 202 -4.98 -7.27 -11.75
CA ASN A 202 -4.75 -8.35 -10.80
C ASN A 202 -5.96 -9.29 -10.70
N ALA A 203 -7.18 -8.75 -10.76
CA ALA A 203 -8.39 -9.55 -10.75
C ALA A 203 -8.46 -10.48 -11.97
N ILE A 204 -8.23 -9.94 -13.17
CA ILE A 204 -8.21 -10.71 -14.43
C ILE A 204 -7.03 -11.70 -14.44
N ALA A 205 -5.85 -11.26 -14.03
CA ALA A 205 -4.66 -12.09 -14.03
C ALA A 205 -4.76 -13.29 -13.07
N ALA A 206 -5.44 -13.13 -11.93
CA ALA A 206 -5.66 -14.20 -10.97
C ALA A 206 -6.48 -15.35 -11.56
N ASP A 207 -7.37 -15.08 -12.50
CA ASP A 207 -8.19 -16.07 -13.16
C ASP A 207 -7.50 -16.71 -14.39
N LEU A 208 -6.72 -15.92 -15.14
CA LEU A 208 -6.19 -16.34 -16.45
C LEU A 208 -4.72 -16.77 -16.42
N ALA A 209 -3.89 -16.16 -15.57
CA ALA A 209 -2.46 -16.44 -15.57
C ALA A 209 -2.11 -17.57 -14.59
N PRO A 210 -1.11 -18.41 -14.92
CA PRO A 210 -0.57 -19.37 -13.97
C PRO A 210 -0.01 -18.67 -12.73
N SER A 211 -0.22 -19.24 -11.54
CA SER A 211 0.24 -18.66 -10.28
C SER A 211 1.77 -18.57 -10.16
N ASP A 212 2.51 -19.35 -10.93
CA ASP A 212 3.97 -19.42 -10.96
C ASP A 212 4.61 -18.65 -12.12
N VAL A 213 3.82 -17.85 -12.87
CA VAL A 213 4.28 -17.17 -14.09
C VAL A 213 5.56 -16.34 -13.88
N CYS A 214 5.67 -15.61 -12.78
CA CYS A 214 6.86 -14.81 -12.48
C CYS A 214 8.10 -15.70 -12.31
N SER A 215 7.96 -16.80 -11.58
CA SER A 215 9.04 -17.78 -11.39
C SER A 215 9.47 -18.43 -12.71
N GLU A 216 8.53 -18.81 -13.56
CA GLU A 216 8.81 -19.43 -14.86
C GLU A 216 9.45 -18.44 -15.86
N VAL A 217 9.03 -17.16 -15.82
CA VAL A 217 9.70 -16.10 -16.60
C VAL A 217 11.14 -15.89 -16.13
N ASN A 218 11.38 -15.84 -14.81
CA ASN A 218 12.72 -15.70 -14.24
C ASN A 218 13.65 -16.87 -14.60
N LYS A 219 13.11 -18.08 -14.77
CA LYS A 219 13.84 -19.27 -15.26
C LYS A 219 14.05 -19.26 -16.77
N GLY A 220 13.42 -18.36 -17.50
CA GLY A 220 13.46 -18.31 -18.96
C GLY A 220 12.59 -19.36 -19.67
N ASN A 221 11.64 -19.97 -18.97
CA ASN A 221 10.77 -21.01 -19.51
C ASN A 221 9.57 -20.44 -20.27
N THR A 222 9.18 -19.19 -20.01
CA THR A 222 8.07 -18.49 -20.66
C THR A 222 8.34 -16.97 -20.69
N THR A 223 7.39 -16.19 -21.21
CA THR A 223 7.46 -14.72 -21.20
C THR A 223 6.20 -14.12 -20.58
N PHE A 224 6.30 -12.88 -20.06
CA PHE A 224 5.11 -12.15 -19.61
C PHE A 224 4.10 -11.94 -20.74
N THR A 225 4.57 -11.69 -21.96
CA THR A 225 3.70 -11.50 -23.12
C THR A 225 2.83 -12.72 -23.41
N ASP A 226 3.38 -13.92 -23.28
CA ASP A 226 2.64 -15.16 -23.55
C ASP A 226 1.53 -15.41 -22.52
N ASN A 227 1.76 -15.02 -21.27
CA ASN A 227 0.85 -15.27 -20.16
C ASN A 227 -0.14 -14.13 -19.89
N TYR A 228 0.24 -12.87 -20.18
CA TYR A 228 -0.58 -11.71 -19.83
C TYR A 228 -1.21 -10.99 -21.05
N ARG A 229 -1.06 -11.51 -22.25
CA ARG A 229 -1.69 -10.89 -23.44
C ARG A 229 -3.20 -10.82 -23.30
N GLU A 230 -3.85 -11.91 -22.91
CA GLU A 230 -5.30 -11.95 -22.74
C GLU A 230 -5.76 -11.07 -21.60
N VAL A 231 -5.01 -11.01 -20.49
CA VAL A 231 -5.25 -10.08 -19.38
C VAL A 231 -5.29 -8.64 -19.87
N ALA A 232 -4.27 -8.24 -20.66
CA ALA A 232 -4.19 -6.88 -21.22
C ALA A 232 -5.32 -6.58 -22.22
N GLU A 233 -5.71 -7.56 -23.03
CA GLU A 233 -6.80 -7.42 -24.00
C GLU A 233 -8.15 -7.25 -23.29
N LYS A 234 -8.41 -8.03 -22.22
CA LYS A 234 -9.63 -7.91 -21.41
C LYS A 234 -9.66 -6.59 -20.64
N GLU A 235 -8.58 -6.19 -19.97
CA GLU A 235 -8.54 -4.89 -19.28
C GLU A 235 -8.77 -3.73 -20.26
N LYS A 236 -8.14 -3.80 -21.45
CA LYS A 236 -8.39 -2.80 -22.51
C LYS A 236 -9.85 -2.81 -22.95
N ALA A 237 -10.51 -3.96 -23.02
CA ALA A 237 -11.91 -4.07 -23.43
C ALA A 237 -12.84 -3.38 -22.42
N LEU A 238 -12.50 -3.30 -21.14
CA LEU A 238 -13.28 -2.60 -20.11
C LEU A 238 -13.41 -1.09 -20.40
N LEU A 239 -12.46 -0.51 -21.15
CA LEU A 239 -12.50 0.90 -21.51
C LEU A 239 -13.70 1.25 -22.39
N ALA A 240 -14.28 0.29 -23.11
CA ALA A 240 -15.50 0.50 -23.89
C ALA A 240 -16.72 0.83 -23.01
N TYR A 241 -16.70 0.38 -21.75
CA TYR A 241 -17.78 0.55 -20.77
C TYR A 241 -17.47 1.61 -19.72
N ALA A 242 -16.32 2.29 -19.84
CA ALA A 242 -15.87 3.31 -18.93
C ALA A 242 -16.44 4.68 -19.25
N GLN A 243 -16.43 5.59 -18.28
CA GLN A 243 -16.68 7.01 -18.53
C GLN A 243 -15.66 7.59 -19.53
N ASP A 244 -16.01 8.72 -20.15
CA ASP A 244 -15.10 9.42 -21.05
C ASP A 244 -13.77 9.79 -20.35
N ASN A 245 -12.65 9.48 -21.02
CA ASN A 245 -11.30 9.83 -20.58
C ASN A 245 -10.96 9.38 -19.14
N PRO A 246 -10.91 8.06 -18.84
CA PRO A 246 -10.64 7.54 -17.49
C PRO A 246 -9.31 8.04 -16.90
N ALA A 247 -8.33 8.40 -17.75
CA ALA A 247 -7.03 8.93 -17.33
C ALA A 247 -7.07 10.39 -16.82
N ALA A 248 -8.22 11.07 -16.92
CA ALA A 248 -8.38 12.41 -16.36
C ALA A 248 -8.79 12.41 -14.87
N TYR A 249 -9.30 11.29 -14.37
CA TYR A 249 -9.87 11.13 -13.04
C TYR A 249 -8.95 10.28 -12.14
N GLY A 250 -8.77 10.70 -10.91
CA GLY A 250 -8.01 9.95 -9.90
C GLY A 250 -8.88 8.99 -9.09
N TYR A 251 -8.27 8.28 -8.17
CA TYR A 251 -8.94 7.34 -7.28
C TYR A 251 -10.08 7.98 -6.48
N ASN A 252 -9.83 9.14 -5.88
CA ASN A 252 -10.85 9.86 -5.11
C ASN A 252 -12.01 10.36 -5.97
N ASP A 253 -11.73 10.75 -7.22
CA ASP A 253 -12.77 11.14 -8.18
C ASP A 253 -13.67 9.95 -8.50
N ALA A 254 -13.08 8.78 -8.76
CA ALA A 254 -13.81 7.55 -9.07
C ALA A 254 -14.63 7.06 -7.87
N CYS A 255 -14.08 7.09 -6.65
CA CYS A 255 -14.84 6.77 -5.43
C CYS A 255 -16.03 7.72 -5.25
N THR A 256 -15.84 9.02 -5.53
CA THR A 256 -16.89 10.03 -5.42
C THR A 256 -17.97 9.84 -6.46
N ALA A 257 -17.61 9.54 -7.71
CA ALA A 257 -18.54 9.29 -8.81
C ALA A 257 -19.40 8.04 -8.52
N PHE A 258 -18.76 6.95 -8.11
CA PHE A 258 -19.48 5.73 -7.73
C PHE A 258 -20.41 5.96 -6.52
N ALA A 259 -19.95 6.68 -5.48
CA ALA A 259 -20.75 7.02 -4.30
C ALA A 259 -22.00 7.85 -4.64
N LYS A 260 -21.94 8.65 -5.70
CA LYS A 260 -23.08 9.44 -6.22
C LYS A 260 -24.00 8.65 -7.17
N GLY A 261 -23.67 7.39 -7.47
CA GLY A 261 -24.42 6.58 -8.42
C GLY A 261 -24.16 6.95 -9.89
N GLU A 262 -23.04 7.59 -10.19
CA GLU A 262 -22.67 7.94 -11.57
C GLU A 262 -22.22 6.71 -12.38
N SER A 263 -21.97 5.57 -11.72
CA SER A 263 -21.80 4.26 -12.37
C SER A 263 -22.43 3.15 -11.54
N ALA A 264 -22.78 2.06 -12.22
CA ALA A 264 -23.37 0.89 -11.59
C ALA A 264 -22.33 0.01 -10.86
N MET A 265 -21.11 -0.04 -11.39
CA MET A 265 -20.02 -0.89 -10.92
C MET A 265 -18.68 -0.14 -10.87
N PHE A 266 -17.78 -0.63 -10.03
CA PHE A 266 -16.41 -0.12 -9.89
C PHE A 266 -15.44 -1.29 -9.68
N VAL A 267 -14.56 -1.55 -10.64
CA VAL A 267 -13.54 -2.61 -10.55
C VAL A 267 -12.38 -2.09 -9.72
N ILE A 268 -12.40 -2.43 -8.43
CA ILE A 268 -11.44 -1.91 -7.44
C ILE A 268 -11.38 -2.88 -6.24
N GLY A 269 -10.45 -2.64 -5.32
CA GLY A 269 -10.35 -3.42 -4.09
C GLY A 269 -11.29 -2.96 -2.97
N SER A 270 -11.50 -3.83 -1.98
CA SER A 270 -12.35 -3.60 -0.80
C SER A 270 -11.96 -2.36 0.02
N TYR A 271 -10.71 -1.91 -0.09
CA TYR A 271 -10.20 -0.67 0.52
C TYR A 271 -10.95 0.60 0.05
N ALA A 272 -11.63 0.56 -1.10
CA ALA A 272 -12.40 1.69 -1.58
C ALA A 272 -13.71 1.92 -0.81
N VAL A 273 -14.23 0.90 -0.13
CA VAL A 273 -15.52 0.98 0.57
C VAL A 273 -15.55 2.10 1.64
N PRO A 274 -14.57 2.25 2.54
CA PRO A 274 -14.57 3.37 3.49
C PRO A 274 -14.56 4.74 2.79
N GLN A 275 -13.76 4.90 1.72
CA GLN A 275 -13.70 6.14 0.96
C GLN A 275 -15.03 6.46 0.27
N ILE A 276 -15.72 5.46 -0.31
CA ILE A 276 -17.05 5.62 -0.90
C ILE A 276 -18.06 6.00 0.17
N LYS A 277 -18.03 5.31 1.34
CA LYS A 277 -18.91 5.56 2.47
C LYS A 277 -18.69 6.93 3.12
N SER A 278 -17.50 7.52 3.04
CA SER A 278 -17.26 8.89 3.52
C SER A 278 -18.00 9.93 2.70
N VAL A 279 -18.29 9.64 1.42
CA VAL A 279 -19.07 10.50 0.52
C VAL A 279 -20.57 10.22 0.63
N ASN A 280 -20.95 8.95 0.66
CA ASN A 280 -22.33 8.50 0.78
C ASN A 280 -22.44 7.36 1.81
N PRO A 281 -22.68 7.67 3.09
CA PRO A 281 -22.77 6.66 4.17
C PRO A 281 -23.88 5.63 3.96
N ASP A 282 -24.95 6.00 3.28
CA ASP A 282 -26.16 5.19 3.09
C ASP A 282 -26.07 4.31 1.82
N MET A 283 -25.06 4.49 0.97
CA MET A 283 -24.92 3.68 -0.25
C MET A 283 -24.87 2.19 0.06
N ASN A 284 -25.72 1.40 -0.55
CA ASN A 284 -25.76 -0.05 -0.40
C ASN A 284 -24.77 -0.69 -1.38
N ILE A 285 -23.61 -1.09 -0.86
CA ILE A 285 -22.50 -1.63 -1.65
C ILE A 285 -22.35 -3.12 -1.35
N ASP A 286 -22.16 -3.91 -2.40
CA ASP A 286 -21.74 -5.29 -2.28
C ASP A 286 -20.65 -5.57 -3.33
N SER A 287 -20.08 -6.76 -3.35
CA SER A 287 -19.00 -7.10 -4.25
C SER A 287 -19.16 -8.50 -4.83
N PHE A 288 -18.60 -8.70 -6.01
CA PHE A 288 -18.48 -10.04 -6.59
C PHE A 288 -17.09 -10.25 -7.19
N VAL A 289 -16.73 -11.53 -7.34
CA VAL A 289 -15.47 -11.93 -7.98
C VAL A 289 -15.51 -11.48 -9.44
N PHE A 290 -14.44 -10.85 -9.90
CA PHE A 290 -14.34 -10.46 -11.31
C PHE A 290 -14.33 -11.70 -12.20
N PRO A 291 -15.29 -11.86 -13.12
CA PRO A 291 -15.38 -13.06 -13.94
C PRO A 291 -14.53 -12.91 -15.21
N ALA A 292 -13.29 -13.36 -15.19
CA ALA A 292 -12.38 -13.23 -16.34
C ALA A 292 -12.32 -14.49 -17.22
#